data_17d5c4d536c68f06d0f83bcafd3cd761
#
_entry.id   17d5c4d536c68f06d0f83bcafd3cd761
#
_cell.length_a   1.000
_cell.length_b   1.000
_cell.length_c   1.000
_cell.angle_alpha   90.00
_cell.angle_beta   90.00
_cell.angle_gamma   90.00
#
_symmetry.space_group_name_H-M   'P 1'
#
loop_
_entity.id
_entity.type
_entity.pdbx_description
1 polymer ?
#
loop_
_entity_poly.entity_id
_entity_poly.type
_entity_poly.pdbx_seq_one_letter_code
_entity_poly.pdbx_strand_id
1 'polypeptide(L)'
;MPPHRRIAAVLDHLGITRAHFAAGLASEILPLMDTTEQRVASLTLVNPNRLESSSLAELGNRLTLITGSDGLPSKVVRQGAPSLPDARLLRFDDYHTTAWTDVVQENTDAVVDALVRREGDGGVTILPAQGEVVAEIEGVSFHAYGSGEALVLLPLLLSPTQWRSAVDILARTFRVIVLGGAHLGMVAMLESRGSEPGYQRAVGAVFDE
;
A
#
# COMPACT_ATOMS: atom_id res chain seq x y z
N MET A 1 8.73 8.86 -15.32
CA MET A 1 7.69 7.81 -15.49
C MET A 1 6.81 7.79 -14.24
N PRO A 2 5.48 7.72 -14.34
CA PRO A 2 4.58 7.76 -13.19
C PRO A 2 4.69 6.48 -12.33
N PRO A 3 4.34 6.55 -11.00
CA PRO A 3 4.50 5.44 -10.04
C PRO A 3 3.92 4.11 -10.53
N HIS A 4 2.68 4.09 -10.99
CA HIS A 4 2.02 2.86 -11.45
C HIS A 4 2.76 2.13 -12.59
N ARG A 5 3.39 2.87 -13.51
CA ARG A 5 4.19 2.26 -14.59
C ARG A 5 5.49 1.66 -14.07
N ARG A 6 6.08 2.28 -13.04
CA ARG A 6 7.28 1.74 -12.38
C ARG A 6 6.94 0.45 -11.62
N ILE A 7 5.81 0.44 -10.91
CA ILE A 7 5.28 -0.76 -10.24
C ILE A 7 5.03 -1.85 -11.27
N ALA A 8 4.38 -1.53 -12.40
CA ALA A 8 4.15 -2.49 -13.48
C ALA A 8 5.45 -3.08 -14.02
N ALA A 9 6.49 -2.26 -14.22
CA ALA A 9 7.79 -2.73 -14.69
C ALA A 9 8.46 -3.72 -13.71
N VAL A 10 8.32 -3.49 -12.40
CA VAL A 10 8.80 -4.44 -11.37
C VAL A 10 8.02 -5.75 -11.45
N LEU A 11 6.68 -5.69 -11.57
CA LEU A 11 5.85 -6.90 -11.72
C LEU A 11 6.22 -7.70 -12.98
N ASP A 12 6.40 -7.00 -14.10
CA ASP A 12 6.80 -7.64 -15.38
C ASP A 12 8.17 -8.32 -15.26
N HIS A 13 9.15 -7.64 -14.64
CA HIS A 13 10.47 -8.20 -14.38
C HIS A 13 10.42 -9.48 -13.53
N LEU A 14 9.50 -9.51 -12.55
CA LEU A 14 9.31 -10.65 -11.66
C LEU A 14 8.39 -11.74 -12.24
N GLY A 15 7.82 -11.53 -13.43
CA GLY A 15 6.86 -12.44 -14.08
C GLY A 15 5.50 -12.50 -13.35
N ILE A 16 5.12 -11.41 -12.64
CA ILE A 16 3.89 -11.33 -11.85
C ILE A 16 2.80 -10.66 -12.69
N THR A 17 1.79 -11.42 -13.07
CA THR A 17 0.64 -10.92 -13.84
C THR A 17 -0.43 -10.31 -12.95
N ARG A 18 -0.57 -10.79 -11.70
CA ARG A 18 -1.59 -10.34 -10.75
C ARG A 18 -1.04 -10.39 -9.33
N ALA A 19 -1.34 -9.36 -8.54
CA ALA A 19 -0.84 -9.26 -7.17
C ALA A 19 -1.89 -8.65 -6.23
N HIS A 20 -1.72 -8.93 -4.95
CA HIS A 20 -2.36 -8.21 -3.86
C HIS A 20 -1.48 -7.02 -3.49
N PHE A 21 -2.09 -5.92 -3.10
CA PHE A 21 -1.38 -4.70 -2.75
C PHE A 21 -1.73 -4.24 -1.34
N ALA A 22 -0.72 -3.72 -0.63
CA ALA A 22 -0.93 -2.98 0.59
C ALA A 22 -0.17 -1.64 0.49
N ALA A 23 -0.87 -0.53 0.73
CA ALA A 23 -0.38 0.81 0.49
C ALA A 23 -1.02 1.85 1.44
N GLY A 24 -0.38 3.00 1.59
CA GLY A 24 -0.99 4.18 2.22
C GLY A 24 -1.78 5.05 1.24
N LEU A 25 -1.45 4.99 -0.07
CA LEU A 25 -2.03 5.80 -1.14
C LEU A 25 -2.63 4.93 -2.24
N ALA A 26 -3.93 5.08 -2.48
CA ALA A 26 -4.62 4.36 -3.55
C ALA A 26 -4.18 4.82 -4.95
N SER A 27 -3.85 6.10 -5.11
CA SER A 27 -3.52 6.72 -6.41
C SER A 27 -2.34 6.08 -7.15
N GLU A 28 -1.47 5.35 -6.44
CA GLU A 28 -0.36 4.60 -7.05
C GLU A 28 -0.82 3.29 -7.69
N ILE A 29 -1.94 2.73 -7.22
CA ILE A 29 -2.46 1.41 -7.61
C ILE A 29 -3.65 1.52 -8.55
N LEU A 30 -4.53 2.51 -8.36
CA LEU A 30 -5.76 2.67 -9.14
C LEU A 30 -5.53 2.58 -10.66
N PRO A 31 -4.48 3.21 -11.26
CA PRO A 31 -4.25 3.07 -12.70
C PRO A 31 -3.88 1.65 -13.17
N LEU A 32 -3.49 0.75 -12.24
CA LEU A 32 -3.25 -0.66 -12.56
C LEU A 32 -4.55 -1.47 -12.65
N MET A 33 -5.67 -0.94 -12.09
CA MET A 33 -6.99 -1.54 -12.20
C MET A 33 -7.59 -1.35 -13.59
N ASP A 34 -7.31 -0.20 -14.23
CA ASP A 34 -7.83 0.18 -15.56
C ASP A 34 -7.14 -0.59 -16.70
N THR A 35 -6.18 -1.46 -16.39
CA THR A 35 -5.49 -2.27 -17.40
C THR A 35 -6.32 -3.50 -17.77
N THR A 36 -6.25 -3.91 -19.04
CA THR A 36 -6.91 -5.13 -19.53
C THR A 36 -6.42 -6.40 -18.82
N GLU A 37 -5.29 -6.32 -18.14
CA GLU A 37 -4.63 -7.45 -17.48
C GLU A 37 -5.15 -7.71 -16.05
N GLN A 38 -6.04 -6.86 -15.53
CA GLN A 38 -6.60 -6.98 -14.17
C GLN A 38 -5.54 -7.30 -13.10
N ARG A 39 -4.46 -6.52 -13.08
CA ARG A 39 -3.27 -6.76 -12.24
C ARG A 39 -3.52 -6.70 -10.73
N VAL A 40 -4.62 -6.07 -10.31
CA VAL A 40 -4.95 -5.91 -8.89
C VAL A 40 -5.89 -7.02 -8.43
N ALA A 41 -5.38 -7.96 -7.65
CA ALA A 41 -6.17 -9.01 -7.02
C ALA A 41 -7.00 -8.46 -5.84
N SER A 42 -6.36 -7.72 -4.95
CA SER A 42 -6.99 -6.96 -3.86
C SER A 42 -6.14 -5.76 -3.47
N LEU A 43 -6.73 -4.82 -2.74
CA LEU A 43 -6.04 -3.65 -2.20
C LEU A 43 -6.35 -3.50 -0.71
N THR A 44 -5.32 -3.38 0.09
CA THR A 44 -5.41 -2.97 1.50
C THR A 44 -4.83 -1.57 1.65
N LEU A 45 -5.64 -0.64 2.12
CA LEU A 45 -5.20 0.72 2.44
C LEU A 45 -4.98 0.86 3.95
N VAL A 46 -3.76 1.22 4.32
CA VAL A 46 -3.34 1.39 5.71
C VAL A 46 -3.23 2.87 6.04
N ASN A 47 -4.04 3.35 6.98
CA ASN A 47 -4.11 4.75 7.38
C ASN A 47 -4.23 5.72 6.20
N PRO A 48 -5.20 5.51 5.28
CA PRO A 48 -5.32 6.37 4.12
C PRO A 48 -5.66 7.80 4.54
N ASN A 49 -4.94 8.77 4.01
CA ASN A 49 -5.22 10.20 4.21
C ASN A 49 -6.17 10.76 3.13
N ARG A 50 -6.51 9.94 2.14
CA ARG A 50 -7.45 10.23 1.06
C ARG A 50 -8.08 8.93 0.54
N LEU A 51 -9.35 8.98 0.15
CA LEU A 51 -10.07 7.88 -0.50
C LEU A 51 -10.71 8.40 -1.80
N GLU A 52 -10.36 7.77 -2.91
CA GLU A 52 -11.00 7.93 -4.22
C GLU A 52 -12.18 6.95 -4.32
N SER A 53 -13.26 7.22 -3.57
CA SER A 53 -14.34 6.26 -3.34
C SER A 53 -14.99 5.71 -4.61
N SER A 54 -15.11 6.51 -5.68
CA SER A 54 -15.69 6.05 -6.95
C SER A 54 -14.86 4.94 -7.61
N SER A 55 -13.54 5.10 -7.69
CA SER A 55 -12.65 4.10 -8.27
C SER A 55 -12.45 2.89 -7.35
N LEU A 56 -12.42 3.12 -6.04
CA LEU A 56 -12.26 2.04 -5.05
C LEU A 56 -13.50 1.15 -4.94
N ALA A 57 -14.69 1.65 -5.25
CA ALA A 57 -15.93 0.87 -5.20
C ALA A 57 -15.91 -0.35 -6.14
N GLU A 58 -15.15 -0.31 -7.23
CA GLU A 58 -14.99 -1.43 -8.17
C GLU A 58 -14.28 -2.65 -7.55
N LEU A 59 -13.54 -2.43 -6.45
CA LEU A 59 -12.90 -3.54 -5.73
C LEU A 59 -13.90 -4.36 -4.90
N GLY A 60 -15.00 -3.74 -4.44
CA GLY A 60 -15.97 -4.42 -3.59
C GLY A 60 -15.32 -5.04 -2.35
N ASN A 61 -15.56 -6.34 -2.10
CA ASN A 61 -14.98 -7.10 -0.98
C ASN A 61 -13.46 -7.35 -1.09
N ARG A 62 -12.85 -7.02 -2.23
CA ARG A 62 -11.39 -7.06 -2.44
C ARG A 62 -10.68 -5.83 -1.86
N LEU A 63 -11.41 -4.85 -1.33
CA LEU A 63 -10.88 -3.68 -0.64
C LEU A 63 -10.88 -3.91 0.87
N THR A 64 -9.75 -3.66 1.51
CA THR A 64 -9.64 -3.61 2.97
C THR A 64 -9.13 -2.24 3.39
N LEU A 65 -9.76 -1.63 4.37
CA LEU A 65 -9.36 -0.36 4.98
C LEU A 65 -8.91 -0.62 6.41
N ILE A 66 -7.70 -0.17 6.76
CA ILE A 66 -7.12 -0.31 8.11
C ILE A 66 -6.91 1.09 8.68
N THR A 67 -7.46 1.37 9.87
CA THR A 67 -7.33 2.66 10.54
C THR A 67 -7.53 2.55 12.06
N GLY A 68 -7.23 3.62 12.80
CA GLY A 68 -7.61 3.74 14.21
C GLY A 68 -9.03 4.22 14.42
N SER A 69 -9.37 4.45 15.68
CA SER A 69 -10.68 5.01 16.09
C SER A 69 -10.75 6.53 15.92
N ASP A 70 -9.61 7.21 15.96
CA ASP A 70 -9.50 8.67 15.89
C ASP A 70 -8.31 9.12 15.02
N GLY A 71 -8.26 10.43 14.73
CA GLY A 71 -7.25 11.06 13.89
C GLY A 71 -7.72 11.34 12.47
N LEU A 72 -6.81 11.88 11.63
CA LEU A 72 -7.13 12.26 10.25
C LEU A 72 -7.48 11.03 9.38
N PRO A 73 -6.71 9.93 9.36
CA PRO A 73 -7.04 8.73 8.59
C PRO A 73 -8.40 8.15 8.98
N SER A 74 -8.71 8.11 10.28
CA SER A 74 -10.02 7.65 10.78
C SER A 74 -11.17 8.52 10.27
N LYS A 75 -11.00 9.84 10.22
CA LYS A 75 -12.01 10.76 9.68
C LYS A 75 -12.23 10.53 8.18
N VAL A 76 -11.14 10.35 7.42
CA VAL A 76 -11.20 10.05 5.98
C VAL A 76 -11.95 8.75 5.71
N VAL A 77 -11.61 7.67 6.43
CA VAL A 77 -12.28 6.38 6.29
C VAL A 77 -13.75 6.48 6.67
N ARG A 78 -14.09 7.12 7.80
CA ARG A 78 -15.47 7.29 8.24
C ARG A 78 -16.35 8.07 7.25
N GLN A 79 -15.77 9.07 6.56
CA GLN A 79 -16.46 9.84 5.54
C GLN A 79 -16.64 9.07 4.23
N GLY A 80 -15.66 8.25 3.84
CA GLY A 80 -15.68 7.50 2.58
C GLY A 80 -16.36 6.13 2.67
N ALA A 81 -16.37 5.48 3.83
CA ALA A 81 -16.92 4.14 4.02
C ALA A 81 -18.38 3.96 3.57
N PRO A 82 -19.30 4.92 3.75
CA PRO A 82 -20.66 4.79 3.23
C PRO A 82 -20.75 4.60 1.71
N SER A 83 -19.76 5.05 0.97
CA SER A 83 -19.65 4.86 -0.49
C SER A 83 -18.94 3.56 -0.88
N LEU A 84 -18.50 2.77 0.09
CA LEU A 84 -17.74 1.53 -0.07
C LEU A 84 -18.35 0.40 0.77
N PRO A 85 -19.63 0.05 0.55
CA PRO A 85 -20.38 -0.83 1.46
C PRO A 85 -19.83 -2.24 1.56
N ASP A 86 -19.14 -2.72 0.52
CA ASP A 86 -18.57 -4.07 0.47
C ASP A 86 -17.10 -4.11 0.97
N ALA A 87 -16.50 -2.95 1.25
CA ALA A 87 -15.12 -2.90 1.74
C ALA A 87 -15.04 -3.45 3.18
N ARG A 88 -14.00 -4.23 3.44
CA ARG A 88 -13.70 -4.68 4.81
C ARG A 88 -13.06 -3.52 5.58
N LEU A 89 -13.50 -3.32 6.83
CA LEU A 89 -12.93 -2.33 7.72
C LEU A 89 -12.31 -3.01 8.94
N LEU A 90 -10.99 -2.84 9.12
CA LEU A 90 -10.29 -3.11 10.36
C LEU A 90 -10.04 -1.79 11.07
N ARG A 91 -10.73 -1.57 12.19
CA ARG A 91 -10.54 -0.38 13.02
C ARG A 91 -10.01 -0.80 14.38
N PHE A 92 -8.92 -0.18 14.80
CA PHE A 92 -8.38 -0.34 16.14
C PHE A 92 -9.08 0.64 17.10
N ASP A 93 -9.75 0.10 18.13
CA ASP A 93 -10.40 0.91 19.15
C ASP A 93 -9.34 1.55 20.06
N ASP A 94 -9.66 2.73 20.59
CA ASP A 94 -8.76 3.53 21.44
C ASP A 94 -7.37 3.82 20.85
N TYR A 95 -7.28 3.82 19.51
CA TYR A 95 -6.05 4.02 18.77
C TYR A 95 -6.12 5.29 17.92
N HIS A 96 -5.37 6.31 18.34
CA HIS A 96 -5.28 7.58 17.63
C HIS A 96 -4.25 7.48 16.51
N THR A 97 -4.70 7.63 15.27
CA THR A 97 -3.81 7.58 14.10
C THR A 97 -3.52 8.96 13.53
N THR A 98 -2.26 9.23 13.31
CA THR A 98 -1.77 10.38 12.54
C THR A 98 -1.18 9.89 11.21
N ALA A 99 -0.79 10.82 10.36
CA ALA A 99 -0.04 10.48 9.14
C ALA A 99 1.31 9.79 9.43
N TRP A 100 1.83 9.92 10.65
CA TRP A 100 3.14 9.40 11.08
C TRP A 100 3.04 8.14 11.94
N THR A 101 1.84 7.68 12.25
CA THR A 101 1.65 6.50 13.10
C THR A 101 2.07 5.24 12.38
N ASP A 102 2.95 4.46 13.00
CA ASP A 102 3.39 3.17 12.47
C ASP A 102 2.45 2.05 12.90
N VAL A 103 1.25 2.06 12.31
CA VAL A 103 0.18 1.12 12.66
C VAL A 103 0.59 -0.35 12.42
N VAL A 104 1.47 -0.60 11.46
CA VAL A 104 1.94 -1.97 11.16
C VAL A 104 2.85 -2.47 12.28
N GLN A 105 3.80 -1.65 12.72
CA GLN A 105 4.72 -2.01 13.80
C GLN A 105 3.98 -2.18 15.13
N GLU A 106 3.01 -1.31 15.41
CA GLU A 106 2.29 -1.30 16.68
C GLU A 106 1.18 -2.38 16.75
N ASN A 107 0.66 -2.81 15.59
CA ASN A 107 -0.44 -3.79 15.49
C ASN A 107 -0.13 -4.91 14.49
N THR A 108 1.11 -5.40 14.46
CA THR A 108 1.63 -6.35 13.45
C THR A 108 0.70 -7.55 13.24
N ASP A 109 0.32 -8.24 14.31
CA ASP A 109 -0.47 -9.49 14.20
C ASP A 109 -1.84 -9.24 13.57
N ALA A 110 -2.52 -8.17 13.96
CA ALA A 110 -3.83 -7.84 13.42
C ALA A 110 -3.77 -7.37 11.96
N VAL A 111 -2.72 -6.63 11.59
CA VAL A 111 -2.50 -6.21 10.19
C VAL A 111 -2.15 -7.43 9.32
N VAL A 112 -1.29 -8.32 9.80
CA VAL A 112 -0.96 -9.58 9.12
C VAL A 112 -2.22 -10.43 8.94
N ASP A 113 -3.00 -10.60 10.00
CA ASP A 113 -4.28 -11.33 9.93
C ASP A 113 -5.23 -10.74 8.87
N ALA A 114 -5.32 -9.41 8.78
CA ALA A 114 -6.17 -8.76 7.79
C ALA A 114 -5.68 -8.99 6.34
N LEU A 115 -4.37 -9.10 6.15
CA LEU A 115 -3.76 -9.39 4.85
C LEU A 115 -3.87 -10.88 4.47
N VAL A 116 -3.82 -11.78 5.45
CA VAL A 116 -3.89 -13.24 5.24
C VAL A 116 -5.34 -13.73 5.11
N ARG A 117 -6.25 -13.24 5.97
CA ARG A 117 -7.67 -13.67 5.98
C ARG A 117 -8.46 -12.96 4.90
N ARG A 118 -8.50 -13.54 3.71
CA ARG A 118 -9.41 -13.11 2.63
C ARG A 118 -10.58 -14.06 2.55
N GLU A 119 -11.77 -13.53 2.29
CA GLU A 119 -12.93 -14.39 2.03
C GLU A 119 -12.66 -15.28 0.81
N GLY A 120 -12.71 -16.59 1.01
CA GLY A 120 -12.57 -17.59 -0.05
C GLY A 120 -11.24 -18.31 -0.14
N ASP A 121 -10.26 -17.98 0.68
CA ASP A 121 -8.98 -18.70 0.69
C ASP A 121 -9.13 -20.04 1.42
N GLY A 122 -9.17 -21.10 0.64
CA GLY A 122 -8.99 -22.47 1.14
C GLY A 122 -7.55 -22.62 1.64
N GLY A 123 -7.40 -22.83 2.94
CA GLY A 123 -6.21 -23.26 3.67
C GLY A 123 -4.88 -22.63 3.24
N VAL A 124 -4.29 -21.88 4.15
CA VAL A 124 -2.94 -21.31 3.99
C VAL A 124 -1.91 -22.43 3.90
N THR A 125 -1.26 -22.61 2.77
CA THR A 125 -0.10 -23.49 2.63
C THR A 125 1.14 -22.71 3.07
N ILE A 126 1.74 -23.10 4.21
CA ILE A 126 3.01 -22.52 4.65
C ILE A 126 4.13 -23.10 3.78
N LEU A 127 4.78 -22.25 3.00
CA LEU A 127 5.93 -22.64 2.19
C LEU A 127 7.23 -22.23 2.88
N PRO A 128 8.34 -22.97 2.68
CA PRO A 128 9.64 -22.56 3.21
C PRO A 128 10.03 -21.21 2.57
N ALA A 129 10.52 -20.29 3.39
CA ALA A 129 11.02 -19.00 2.92
C ALA A 129 12.16 -19.22 1.92
N GLN A 130 12.01 -18.70 0.71
CA GLN A 130 13.09 -18.62 -0.28
C GLN A 130 13.96 -17.40 0.04
N GLY A 131 15.23 -17.45 -0.37
CA GLY A 131 16.19 -16.38 -0.11
C GLY A 131 15.72 -15.01 -0.65
N GLU A 132 16.23 -13.96 -0.05
CA GLU A 132 15.96 -12.58 -0.43
C GLU A 132 16.53 -12.28 -1.84
N VAL A 133 15.70 -11.65 -2.68
CA VAL A 133 16.12 -11.05 -3.95
C VAL A 133 16.03 -9.54 -3.83
N VAL A 134 17.15 -8.85 -4.06
CA VAL A 134 17.22 -7.37 -4.02
C VAL A 134 17.62 -6.87 -5.39
N ALA A 135 16.83 -5.93 -5.94
CA ALA A 135 17.15 -5.29 -7.21
C ALA A 135 16.50 -3.89 -7.30
N GLU A 136 16.82 -3.19 -8.38
CA GLU A 136 16.22 -1.90 -8.72
C GLU A 136 15.79 -1.90 -10.18
N ILE A 137 14.55 -1.49 -10.42
CA ILE A 137 13.96 -1.39 -11.76
C ILE A 137 13.29 -0.02 -11.89
N GLU A 138 13.67 0.75 -12.89
CA GLU A 138 13.10 2.06 -13.20
C GLU A 138 13.13 3.03 -11.99
N GLY A 139 14.18 2.94 -11.15
CA GLY A 139 14.34 3.75 -9.96
C GLY A 139 13.45 3.33 -8.78
N VAL A 140 12.85 2.14 -8.85
CA VAL A 140 12.17 1.51 -7.72
C VAL A 140 13.03 0.37 -7.22
N SER A 141 13.49 0.47 -5.98
CA SER A 141 14.13 -0.64 -5.28
C SER A 141 13.08 -1.63 -4.82
N PHE A 142 13.38 -2.91 -4.87
CA PHE A 142 12.51 -3.92 -4.29
C PHE A 142 13.28 -5.03 -3.60
N HIS A 143 12.64 -5.59 -2.58
CA HIS A 143 13.08 -6.78 -1.88
C HIS A 143 11.98 -7.83 -2.00
N ALA A 144 12.29 -9.02 -2.48
CA ALA A 144 11.33 -10.10 -2.59
C ALA A 144 11.69 -11.26 -1.66
N TYR A 145 10.70 -11.75 -0.92
CA TYR A 145 10.81 -12.79 0.10
C TYR A 145 9.73 -13.85 -0.09
N GLY A 146 10.03 -15.09 0.30
CA GLY A 146 9.05 -16.15 0.31
C GLY A 146 8.62 -16.62 -1.08
N SER A 147 7.50 -17.34 -1.12
CA SER A 147 6.91 -17.91 -2.33
C SER A 147 5.38 -17.96 -2.18
N GLY A 148 4.66 -18.21 -3.28
CA GLY A 148 3.19 -18.22 -3.29
C GLY A 148 2.60 -17.07 -4.09
N GLU A 149 1.38 -16.65 -3.77
CA GLU A 149 0.75 -15.50 -4.41
C GLU A 149 1.51 -14.21 -4.11
N ALA A 150 1.57 -13.32 -5.08
CA ALA A 150 2.29 -12.06 -4.92
C ALA A 150 1.54 -11.08 -4.02
N LEU A 151 2.23 -10.60 -2.97
CA LEU A 151 1.80 -9.49 -2.13
C LEU A 151 2.80 -8.35 -2.24
N VAL A 152 2.38 -7.24 -2.80
CA VAL A 152 3.20 -6.04 -3.02
C VAL A 152 2.93 -5.03 -1.90
N LEU A 153 3.96 -4.71 -1.15
CA LEU A 153 3.94 -3.76 -0.04
C LEU A 153 4.57 -2.45 -0.50
N LEU A 154 3.77 -1.39 -0.59
CA LEU A 154 4.24 -0.05 -0.94
C LEU A 154 4.62 0.74 0.32
N PRO A 155 5.45 1.78 0.19
CA PRO A 155 5.71 2.70 1.29
C PRO A 155 4.41 3.29 1.84
N LEU A 156 4.21 3.21 3.16
CA LEU A 156 2.99 3.75 3.77
C LEU A 156 3.00 5.26 3.77
N LEU A 157 4.03 5.87 4.33
CA LEU A 157 4.21 7.32 4.29
C LEU A 157 5.69 7.71 4.29
N LEU A 158 6.50 7.09 5.16
CA LEU A 158 7.86 7.52 5.42
C LEU A 158 8.92 6.57 4.86
N SER A 159 8.67 5.25 4.91
CA SER A 159 9.71 4.28 4.58
C SER A 159 9.13 2.89 4.32
N PRO A 160 9.72 2.12 3.39
CA PRO A 160 9.39 0.69 3.24
C PRO A 160 9.69 -0.13 4.50
N THR A 161 10.52 0.36 5.40
CA THR A 161 10.83 -0.32 6.68
C THR A 161 9.63 -0.42 7.63
N GLN A 162 8.57 0.34 7.42
CA GLN A 162 7.32 0.22 8.19
C GLN A 162 6.68 -1.18 8.09
N TRP A 163 7.00 -1.95 7.05
CA TRP A 163 6.55 -3.32 6.89
C TRP A 163 7.44 -4.37 7.58
N ARG A 164 8.58 -3.96 8.13
CA ARG A 164 9.63 -4.88 8.60
C ARG A 164 9.13 -5.92 9.60
N SER A 165 8.27 -5.55 10.54
CA SER A 165 7.71 -6.47 11.53
C SER A 165 6.78 -7.53 10.92
N ALA A 166 6.15 -7.23 9.78
CA ALA A 166 5.17 -8.10 9.13
C ALA A 166 5.79 -8.99 8.05
N VAL A 167 6.91 -8.59 7.43
CA VAL A 167 7.48 -9.27 6.24
C VAL A 167 7.77 -10.75 6.51
N ASP A 168 8.46 -11.09 7.60
CA ASP A 168 8.84 -12.49 7.91
C ASP A 168 7.62 -13.38 8.13
N ILE A 169 6.54 -12.82 8.67
CA ILE A 169 5.30 -13.56 8.91
C ILE A 169 4.56 -13.74 7.58
N LEU A 170 4.41 -12.68 6.81
CA LEU A 170 3.74 -12.70 5.50
C LEU A 170 4.47 -13.58 4.48
N ALA A 171 5.80 -13.61 4.51
CA ALA A 171 6.63 -14.41 3.61
C ALA A 171 6.43 -15.93 3.77
N ARG A 172 5.81 -16.37 4.85
CA ARG A 172 5.40 -17.77 5.04
C ARG A 172 4.21 -18.17 4.16
N THR A 173 3.43 -17.20 3.69
CA THR A 173 2.19 -17.42 2.94
C THR A 173 2.28 -16.84 1.52
N PHE A 174 3.00 -15.73 1.37
CA PHE A 174 3.08 -14.96 0.15
C PHE A 174 4.50 -14.89 -0.41
N ARG A 175 4.58 -14.65 -1.72
CA ARG A 175 5.75 -13.98 -2.30
C ARG A 175 5.62 -12.49 -2.02
N VAL A 176 6.24 -12.03 -0.93
CA VAL A 176 6.19 -10.63 -0.49
C VAL A 176 7.19 -9.80 -1.27
N ILE A 177 6.74 -8.73 -1.89
CA ILE A 177 7.57 -7.78 -2.63
C ILE A 177 7.45 -6.42 -1.93
N VAL A 178 8.49 -6.02 -1.21
CA VAL A 178 8.55 -4.72 -0.55
C VAL A 178 9.16 -3.71 -1.51
N LEU A 179 8.39 -2.73 -1.91
CA LEU A 179 8.84 -1.66 -2.82
C LEU A 179 9.36 -0.45 -2.04
N GLY A 180 10.37 0.21 -2.60
CA GLY A 180 10.98 1.42 -2.07
C GLY A 180 11.54 2.32 -3.16
N GLY A 181 12.17 3.42 -2.74
CA GLY A 181 12.78 4.39 -3.63
C GLY A 181 12.06 5.75 -3.64
N ALA A 182 12.74 6.76 -4.16
CA ALA A 182 12.27 8.16 -4.16
C ALA A 182 11.04 8.40 -5.05
N HIS A 183 10.69 7.45 -5.91
CA HIS A 183 9.63 7.58 -6.90
C HIS A 183 8.29 6.96 -6.47
N LEU A 184 8.20 6.49 -5.23
CA LEU A 184 6.98 5.92 -4.63
C LEU A 184 6.64 6.62 -3.32
N GLY A 185 5.37 6.51 -2.92
CA GLY A 185 4.90 7.05 -1.66
C GLY A 185 4.87 8.57 -1.62
N MET A 186 5.00 9.12 -0.42
CA MET A 186 4.89 10.57 -0.21
C MET A 186 6.01 11.36 -0.90
N VAL A 187 7.21 10.83 -1.03
CA VAL A 187 8.32 11.53 -1.70
C VAL A 187 7.96 11.81 -3.16
N ALA A 188 7.46 10.82 -3.89
CA ALA A 188 7.00 10.99 -5.27
C ALA A 188 5.84 12.00 -5.38
N MET A 189 4.93 11.99 -4.40
CA MET A 189 3.83 12.95 -4.33
C MET A 189 4.31 14.38 -4.11
N LEU A 190 5.31 14.58 -3.24
CA LEU A 190 5.90 15.90 -2.99
C LEU A 190 6.67 16.42 -4.19
N GLU A 191 7.45 15.57 -4.87
CA GLU A 191 8.17 15.94 -6.09
C GLU A 191 7.21 16.33 -7.23
N SER A 192 6.11 15.61 -7.40
CA SER A 192 5.10 15.94 -8.42
C SER A 192 4.41 17.26 -8.14
N ARG A 193 4.15 17.61 -6.87
CA ARG A 193 3.59 18.90 -6.46
C ARG A 193 4.62 20.03 -6.54
N GLY A 194 5.90 19.75 -6.25
CA GLY A 194 6.99 20.73 -6.35
C GLY A 194 7.23 21.23 -7.79
N SER A 195 6.79 20.49 -8.79
CA SER A 195 6.82 20.92 -10.19
C SER A 195 5.66 21.85 -10.59
N GLU A 196 4.65 22.04 -9.73
CA GLU A 196 3.59 23.01 -9.96
C GLU A 196 4.05 24.44 -9.62
N PRO A 197 3.88 25.44 -10.52
CA PRO A 197 4.39 26.81 -10.33
C PRO A 197 3.90 27.51 -9.05
N GLY A 198 2.79 27.06 -8.48
CA GLY A 198 2.22 27.58 -7.23
C GLY A 198 2.92 27.06 -5.96
N TYR A 199 3.40 25.83 -5.99
CA TYR A 199 4.07 25.21 -4.82
C TYR A 199 5.49 25.75 -4.62
N GLN A 200 6.23 25.98 -5.70
CA GLN A 200 7.56 26.60 -5.65
C GLN A 200 7.53 28.01 -5.05
N ARG A 201 6.47 28.79 -5.29
CA ARG A 201 6.30 30.11 -4.65
C ARG A 201 5.97 30.03 -3.17
N ALA A 202 5.20 29.01 -2.74
CA ALA A 202 4.84 28.85 -1.33
C ALA A 202 6.02 28.37 -0.48
N VAL A 203 6.86 27.48 -1.02
CA VAL A 203 8.07 27.00 -0.32
C VAL A 203 9.14 28.08 -0.28
N GLY A 204 9.34 28.86 -1.36
CA GLY A 204 10.29 29.98 -1.37
C GLY A 204 9.95 31.05 -0.33
N ALA A 205 8.67 31.35 -0.11
CA ALA A 205 8.23 32.34 0.87
C ALA A 205 8.46 31.95 2.34
N VAL A 206 8.67 30.65 2.62
CA VAL A 206 8.90 30.14 3.99
C VAL A 206 10.39 30.19 4.38
N PHE A 207 11.30 30.28 3.40
CA PHE A 207 12.75 30.29 3.64
C PHE A 207 13.39 31.66 3.48
N ASP A 208 12.61 32.70 3.08
CA ASP A 208 13.10 34.10 2.94
C ASP A 208 12.72 34.99 4.14
N GLU A 209 12.24 34.44 5.25
CA GLU A 209 12.07 35.09 6.56
C GLU A 209 13.06 34.46 7.59
#